data_aa9061a864ffbc85a81f856a24c1b227
#
_entry.id   aa9061a864ffbc85a81f856a24c1b227
#
_cell.length_a   1.000
_cell.length_b   1.000
_cell.length_c   1.000
_cell.angle_alpha   90.00
_cell.angle_beta   90.00
_cell.angle_gamma   90.00
#
_symmetry.space_group_name_H-M   'P 1'
#
loop_
_entity.id
_entity.type
_entity.pdbx_description
1 polymer ?
#
loop_
_entity_poly.entity_id
_entity_poly.type
_entity_poly.pdbx_seq_one_letter_code
_entity_poly.pdbx_strand_id
1 'polypeptide(L)'
;MFGEGNMKFAHLADCHIGSWRDPKLKDISTIAFQKAIDKCMEENVDFILISGDLFNTSLPRIDNLKKVVSILKQLKDKNIPVYIIPGSHDYSPSGKTMLDVLEQAGLFVNVVKGEEIDGKLKLSFTIDQKTGAKITGMLGKRYSLEKEYYKNLILENLEQEQGYKIFMLHSGIDELKPEDQQNIITQPISLLPKNFNYYAAGHVHIVKETKIEGYGTIAYPGPLFPNSFSELEKLETGGFYIVEDNNLTWHPIQIFNINKLIIDCNQKNPEQICDEIINEIKDKEFINTIVLIRLHGSLVSGKPYDIDFKDIFQKLYDKSAYFVMKNTNALTTKEFEEIKIDTKSTEDAEAAIIKEHLGQIKLKNMDIEKEEALIKALMQTLSTEKQEGETNPDFENRVKQEVSKVLEIDL
;
A
#
# COMPACT_ATOMS: atom_id res chain seq x y z
N MET A 1 -34.07 -23.72 -13.23
CA MET A 1 -34.34 -22.35 -13.68
C MET A 1 -33.96 -21.46 -12.54
N PHE A 2 -32.79 -20.85 -12.57
CA PHE A 2 -32.43 -19.79 -11.63
C PHE A 2 -33.29 -18.58 -12.06
N GLY A 3 -33.99 -17.95 -11.11
CA GLY A 3 -34.92 -16.87 -11.40
C GLY A 3 -34.25 -15.68 -12.05
N GLU A 4 -34.95 -14.98 -12.93
CA GLU A 4 -34.64 -13.64 -13.46
C GLU A 4 -34.81 -12.60 -12.33
N GLY A 5 -34.20 -12.83 -11.17
CA GLY A 5 -34.08 -11.84 -10.10
C GLY A 5 -32.84 -11.00 -10.34
N ASN A 6 -32.97 -9.70 -10.20
CA ASN A 6 -31.84 -8.76 -10.28
C ASN A 6 -30.76 -9.22 -9.34
N MET A 7 -29.56 -9.56 -9.85
CA MET A 7 -28.42 -9.94 -9.04
C MET A 7 -27.74 -8.69 -8.53
N LYS A 8 -27.54 -8.62 -7.21
CA LYS A 8 -26.88 -7.50 -6.54
C LYS A 8 -25.74 -7.98 -5.67
N PHE A 9 -24.52 -7.55 -5.93
CA PHE A 9 -23.37 -7.95 -5.12
C PHE A 9 -22.45 -6.76 -4.79
N ALA A 10 -21.65 -6.90 -3.74
CA ALA A 10 -20.63 -5.92 -3.40
C ALA A 10 -19.24 -6.41 -3.82
N HIS A 11 -18.37 -5.48 -4.26
CA HIS A 11 -16.98 -5.74 -4.58
C HIS A 11 -16.08 -4.84 -3.74
N LEU A 12 -15.38 -5.44 -2.80
CA LEU A 12 -14.38 -4.86 -1.91
C LEU A 12 -13.00 -5.37 -2.31
N ALA A 13 -11.97 -4.57 -2.08
CA ALA A 13 -10.56 -4.97 -2.20
C ALA A 13 -9.70 -4.17 -1.21
N ASP A 14 -8.48 -4.61 -1.00
CA ASP A 14 -7.45 -3.83 -0.31
C ASP A 14 -7.92 -3.25 1.04
N CYS A 15 -8.57 -4.11 1.86
CA CYS A 15 -9.10 -3.71 3.16
C CYS A 15 -7.97 -3.39 4.16
N HIS A 16 -6.82 -4.05 4.02
CA HIS A 16 -5.60 -3.86 4.81
C HIS A 16 -5.84 -3.69 6.30
N ILE A 17 -6.65 -4.57 6.88
CA ILE A 17 -6.97 -4.51 8.31
C ILE A 17 -5.69 -4.63 9.13
N GLY A 18 -5.41 -3.58 9.94
CA GLY A 18 -4.20 -3.48 10.75
C GLY A 18 -3.02 -2.77 10.08
N SER A 19 -3.22 -2.03 8.99
CA SER A 19 -2.18 -1.25 8.29
C SER A 19 -1.61 -0.11 9.13
N TRP A 20 -2.45 0.61 9.85
CA TRP A 20 -2.02 1.75 10.65
C TRP A 20 -1.45 1.33 12.01
N ARG A 21 -0.25 1.84 12.34
CA ARG A 21 0.47 1.52 13.59
C ARG A 21 0.21 2.54 14.69
N ASP A 22 -0.13 3.79 14.33
CA ASP A 22 -0.41 4.82 15.31
C ASP A 22 -1.63 4.44 16.17
N PRO A 23 -1.56 4.59 17.50
CA PRO A 23 -2.66 4.23 18.40
C PRO A 23 -4.01 4.90 18.07
N LYS A 24 -3.99 6.12 17.52
CA LYS A 24 -5.22 6.82 17.09
C LYS A 24 -5.82 6.26 15.80
N LEU A 25 -5.00 5.68 14.92
CA LEU A 25 -5.41 5.20 13.61
C LEU A 25 -5.51 3.66 13.51
N LYS A 26 -4.97 2.92 14.48
CA LYS A 26 -4.81 1.45 14.43
C LYS A 26 -6.09 0.66 14.12
N ASP A 27 -7.24 1.19 14.46
CA ASP A 27 -8.54 0.52 14.29
C ASP A 27 -9.30 1.02 13.04
N ILE A 28 -8.77 2.01 12.33
CA ILE A 28 -9.50 2.73 11.27
C ILE A 28 -9.87 1.80 10.10
N SER A 29 -8.97 0.93 9.67
CA SER A 29 -9.24 -0.04 8.59
C SER A 29 -10.33 -1.04 9.00
N THR A 30 -10.39 -1.42 10.29
CA THR A 30 -11.47 -2.29 10.80
C THR A 30 -12.81 -1.55 10.87
N ILE A 31 -12.80 -0.26 11.24
CA ILE A 31 -13.99 0.60 11.23
C ILE A 31 -14.50 0.78 9.78
N ALA A 32 -13.59 0.99 8.83
CA ALA A 32 -13.94 1.08 7.41
C ALA A 32 -14.60 -0.22 6.92
N PHE A 33 -14.01 -1.37 7.28
CA PHE A 33 -14.55 -2.67 6.92
C PHE A 33 -15.94 -2.89 7.53
N GLN A 34 -16.15 -2.58 8.81
CA GLN A 34 -17.49 -2.69 9.43
C GLN A 34 -18.51 -1.80 8.71
N LYS A 35 -18.18 -0.54 8.42
CA LYS A 35 -19.08 0.36 7.68
C LYS A 35 -19.43 -0.15 6.29
N ALA A 36 -18.46 -0.73 5.56
CA ALA A 36 -18.70 -1.34 4.26
C ALA A 36 -19.67 -2.52 4.37
N ILE A 37 -19.47 -3.39 5.37
CA ILE A 37 -20.34 -4.55 5.60
C ILE A 37 -21.73 -4.11 6.04
N ASP A 38 -21.85 -3.12 6.92
CA ASP A 38 -23.14 -2.57 7.33
C ASP A 38 -23.91 -2.05 6.11
N LYS A 39 -23.22 -1.32 5.22
CA LYS A 39 -23.82 -0.82 3.98
C LYS A 39 -24.24 -1.95 3.03
N CYS A 40 -23.44 -3.02 2.91
CA CYS A 40 -23.80 -4.20 2.15
C CYS A 40 -25.09 -4.87 2.68
N MET A 41 -25.23 -4.95 4.02
CA MET A 41 -26.43 -5.49 4.67
C MET A 41 -27.66 -4.60 4.48
N GLU A 42 -27.51 -3.28 4.54
CA GLU A 42 -28.57 -2.30 4.25
C GLU A 42 -29.07 -2.40 2.81
N GLU A 43 -28.15 -2.57 1.88
CA GLU A 43 -28.44 -2.70 0.44
C GLU A 43 -28.97 -4.08 0.05
N ASN A 44 -28.98 -5.04 1.00
CA ASN A 44 -29.44 -6.41 0.78
C ASN A 44 -28.72 -7.12 -0.39
N VAL A 45 -27.40 -6.99 -0.43
CA VAL A 45 -26.61 -7.68 -1.46
C VAL A 45 -26.75 -9.19 -1.37
N ASP A 46 -26.70 -9.87 -2.50
CA ASP A 46 -26.79 -11.33 -2.56
C ASP A 46 -25.52 -12.00 -2.05
N PHE A 47 -24.35 -11.42 -2.34
CA PHE A 47 -23.05 -11.87 -1.89
C PHE A 47 -22.02 -10.73 -1.91
N ILE A 48 -20.85 -10.98 -1.32
CA ILE A 48 -19.73 -10.02 -1.26
C ILE A 48 -18.49 -10.68 -1.86
N LEU A 49 -17.77 -9.92 -2.71
CA LEU A 49 -16.45 -10.25 -3.24
C LEU A 49 -15.40 -9.46 -2.47
N ILE A 50 -14.29 -10.12 -2.06
CA ILE A 50 -13.11 -9.46 -1.50
C ILE A 50 -11.91 -9.84 -2.38
N SER A 51 -11.48 -8.91 -3.21
CA SER A 51 -10.42 -9.14 -4.20
C SER A 51 -9.03 -8.92 -3.63
N GLY A 52 -8.70 -9.66 -2.56
CA GLY A 52 -7.38 -9.69 -1.92
C GLY A 52 -7.13 -8.63 -0.87
N ASP A 53 -6.06 -8.82 -0.12
CA ASP A 53 -5.55 -7.96 0.93
C ASP A 53 -6.60 -7.59 2.00
N LEU A 54 -7.30 -8.64 2.52
CA LEU A 54 -8.19 -8.48 3.66
C LEU A 54 -7.41 -7.98 4.88
N PHE A 55 -6.25 -8.60 5.16
CA PHE A 55 -5.36 -8.19 6.21
C PHE A 55 -4.08 -7.52 5.66
N ASN A 56 -3.48 -6.67 6.46
CA ASN A 56 -2.20 -6.06 6.10
C ASN A 56 -1.00 -7.02 6.23
N THR A 57 -1.20 -8.18 6.85
CA THR A 57 -0.20 -9.24 6.99
C THR A 57 -0.90 -10.60 7.07
N SER A 58 -0.23 -11.66 6.60
CA SER A 58 -0.74 -13.05 6.64
C SER A 58 -1.06 -13.56 8.07
N LEU A 59 -0.44 -12.96 9.09
CA LEU A 59 -0.68 -13.22 10.51
C LEU A 59 -1.07 -11.91 11.21
N PRO A 60 -2.33 -11.49 11.14
CA PRO A 60 -2.80 -10.26 11.77
C PRO A 60 -2.78 -10.35 13.31
N ARG A 61 -2.80 -9.19 13.97
CA ARG A 61 -2.97 -9.15 15.43
C ARG A 61 -4.29 -9.79 15.84
N ILE A 62 -4.30 -10.50 16.96
CA ILE A 62 -5.47 -11.22 17.47
C ILE A 62 -6.68 -10.30 17.66
N ASP A 63 -6.47 -9.05 18.09
CA ASP A 63 -7.56 -8.08 18.26
C ASP A 63 -8.26 -7.76 16.93
N ASN A 64 -7.49 -7.58 15.84
CA ASN A 64 -8.03 -7.35 14.51
C ASN A 64 -8.77 -8.59 14.00
N LEU A 65 -8.15 -9.76 14.16
CA LEU A 65 -8.76 -11.03 13.79
C LEU A 65 -10.12 -11.24 14.50
N LYS A 66 -10.17 -11.01 15.82
CA LYS A 66 -11.41 -11.13 16.59
C LYS A 66 -12.53 -10.23 16.05
N LYS A 67 -12.21 -8.98 15.69
CA LYS A 67 -13.17 -8.05 15.10
C LYS A 67 -13.67 -8.53 13.75
N VAL A 68 -12.75 -8.97 12.86
CA VAL A 68 -13.09 -9.50 11.53
C VAL A 68 -13.97 -10.74 11.62
N VAL A 69 -13.65 -11.67 12.53
CA VAL A 69 -14.48 -12.86 12.80
C VAL A 69 -15.90 -12.45 13.20
N SER A 70 -16.03 -11.46 14.08
CA SER A 70 -17.34 -10.96 14.51
C SER A 70 -18.15 -10.36 13.36
N ILE A 71 -17.48 -9.58 12.48
CA ILE A 71 -18.11 -8.94 11.31
C ILE A 71 -18.54 -10.01 10.29
N LEU A 72 -17.66 -10.94 9.92
CA LEU A 72 -17.98 -12.01 8.97
C LEU A 72 -19.08 -12.94 9.49
N LYS A 73 -19.12 -13.17 10.81
CA LYS A 73 -20.20 -13.94 11.43
C LYS A 73 -21.56 -13.27 11.25
N GLN A 74 -21.67 -11.95 11.32
CA GLN A 74 -22.92 -11.23 11.07
C GLN A 74 -23.45 -11.51 9.64
N LEU A 75 -22.57 -11.54 8.64
CA LEU A 75 -22.94 -11.89 7.28
C LEU A 75 -23.42 -13.35 7.15
N LYS A 76 -22.69 -14.27 7.79
CA LYS A 76 -23.06 -15.68 7.84
C LYS A 76 -24.46 -15.88 8.47
N ASP A 77 -24.72 -15.21 9.58
CA ASP A 77 -26.00 -15.28 10.29
C ASP A 77 -27.17 -14.70 9.46
N LYS A 78 -26.85 -13.79 8.51
CA LYS A 78 -27.81 -13.22 7.53
C LYS A 78 -27.85 -13.98 6.20
N ASN A 79 -27.11 -15.07 6.04
CA ASN A 79 -26.98 -15.85 4.82
C ASN A 79 -26.48 -15.00 3.62
N ILE A 80 -25.55 -14.07 3.86
CA ILE A 80 -24.84 -13.33 2.81
C ILE A 80 -23.45 -13.96 2.66
N PRO A 81 -23.20 -14.75 1.61
CA PRO A 81 -21.93 -15.41 1.40
C PRO A 81 -20.84 -14.38 1.03
N VAL A 82 -19.62 -14.68 1.46
CA VAL A 82 -18.42 -13.92 1.12
C VAL A 82 -17.49 -14.80 0.30
N TYR A 83 -17.09 -14.34 -0.87
CA TYR A 83 -16.12 -14.97 -1.74
C TYR A 83 -14.84 -14.15 -1.75
N ILE A 84 -13.70 -14.80 -1.53
CA ILE A 84 -12.41 -14.12 -1.38
C ILE A 84 -11.33 -14.78 -2.24
N ILE A 85 -10.37 -13.99 -2.66
CA ILE A 85 -9.05 -14.46 -3.08
C ILE A 85 -8.00 -13.88 -2.14
N PRO A 86 -6.90 -14.59 -1.83
CA PRO A 86 -5.77 -14.02 -1.10
C PRO A 86 -5.07 -12.95 -1.93
N GLY A 87 -4.72 -11.81 -1.31
CA GLY A 87 -3.87 -10.80 -1.90
C GLY A 87 -2.40 -10.97 -1.52
N SER A 88 -1.57 -10.02 -1.91
CA SER A 88 -0.12 -10.06 -1.70
C SER A 88 0.29 -9.97 -0.23
N HIS A 89 -0.49 -9.30 0.60
CA HIS A 89 -0.31 -9.17 2.05
C HIS A 89 -0.87 -10.36 2.83
N ASP A 90 -1.92 -10.99 2.32
CA ASP A 90 -2.49 -12.22 2.90
C ASP A 90 -1.60 -13.44 2.64
N TYR A 91 -0.79 -13.40 1.57
CA TYR A 91 0.05 -14.52 1.15
C TYR A 91 1.19 -14.79 2.15
N SER A 92 1.46 -16.07 2.40
CA SER A 92 2.60 -16.54 3.18
C SER A 92 3.38 -17.61 2.41
N PRO A 93 4.71 -17.48 2.28
CA PRO A 93 5.54 -18.52 1.64
C PRO A 93 5.45 -19.90 2.34
N SER A 94 5.10 -19.92 3.63
CA SER A 94 4.91 -21.16 4.38
C SER A 94 3.59 -21.88 4.07
N GLY A 95 2.70 -21.26 3.25
CA GLY A 95 1.38 -21.76 2.94
C GLY A 95 0.40 -21.71 4.11
N LYS A 96 0.77 -21.11 5.24
CA LYS A 96 -0.10 -20.99 6.44
C LYS A 96 -0.52 -19.55 6.59
N THR A 97 -1.81 -19.30 6.44
CA THR A 97 -2.39 -17.96 6.56
C THR A 97 -3.57 -17.96 7.52
N MET A 98 -3.93 -16.79 8.01
CA MET A 98 -5.13 -16.67 8.82
C MET A 98 -6.41 -16.82 7.97
N LEU A 99 -6.32 -16.58 6.67
CA LEU A 99 -7.43 -16.83 5.75
C LEU A 99 -7.84 -18.30 5.77
N ASP A 100 -6.90 -19.24 5.80
CA ASP A 100 -7.21 -20.68 5.85
C ASP A 100 -8.04 -21.03 7.10
N VAL A 101 -7.70 -20.42 8.25
CA VAL A 101 -8.44 -20.63 9.51
C VAL A 101 -9.86 -20.09 9.40
N LEU A 102 -10.04 -18.92 8.81
CA LEU A 102 -11.37 -18.31 8.64
C LEU A 102 -12.24 -19.07 7.64
N GLU A 103 -11.65 -19.61 6.57
CA GLU A 103 -12.35 -20.47 5.61
C GLU A 103 -12.81 -21.78 6.29
N GLN A 104 -11.93 -22.44 7.05
CA GLN A 104 -12.28 -23.66 7.81
C GLN A 104 -13.38 -23.39 8.86
N ALA A 105 -13.46 -22.18 9.40
CA ALA A 105 -14.56 -21.76 10.26
C ALA A 105 -15.86 -21.47 9.47
N GLY A 106 -15.80 -21.56 8.13
CA GLY A 106 -16.94 -21.31 7.23
C GLY A 106 -17.43 -19.87 7.25
N LEU A 107 -16.51 -18.92 7.39
CA LEU A 107 -16.85 -17.49 7.40
C LEU A 107 -16.81 -16.86 6.00
N PHE A 108 -16.12 -17.49 5.08
CA PHE A 108 -16.11 -17.16 3.64
C PHE A 108 -15.70 -18.39 2.82
N VAL A 109 -15.68 -18.25 1.51
CA VAL A 109 -15.23 -19.25 0.55
C VAL A 109 -14.07 -18.68 -0.24
N ASN A 110 -12.90 -19.32 -0.18
CA ASN A 110 -11.79 -19.01 -1.09
C ASN A 110 -12.12 -19.59 -2.47
N VAL A 111 -12.11 -18.74 -3.50
CA VAL A 111 -12.46 -19.13 -4.88
C VAL A 111 -11.25 -19.45 -5.75
N VAL A 112 -10.04 -19.36 -5.21
CA VAL A 112 -8.82 -19.84 -5.88
C VAL A 112 -8.79 -21.37 -5.77
N LYS A 113 -9.56 -22.03 -6.62
CA LYS A 113 -9.66 -23.50 -6.65
C LYS A 113 -9.27 -24.01 -8.03
N GLY A 114 -8.53 -25.08 -8.07
CA GLY A 114 -8.08 -25.71 -9.31
C GLY A 114 -7.16 -26.87 -9.07
N GLU A 115 -6.70 -27.44 -10.16
CA GLU A 115 -5.76 -28.56 -10.19
C GLU A 115 -4.65 -28.27 -11.21
N GLU A 116 -3.47 -28.85 -10.97
CA GLU A 116 -2.39 -28.80 -11.95
C GLU A 116 -2.52 -30.01 -12.89
N ILE A 117 -2.56 -29.75 -14.20
CA ILE A 117 -2.60 -30.77 -15.24
C ILE A 117 -1.48 -30.48 -16.23
N ASP A 118 -0.54 -31.41 -16.35
CA ASP A 118 0.63 -31.32 -17.26
C ASP A 118 1.39 -29.98 -17.12
N GLY A 119 1.61 -29.52 -15.90
CA GLY A 119 2.32 -28.26 -15.60
C GLY A 119 1.51 -27.01 -15.87
N LYS A 120 0.22 -27.13 -16.20
CA LYS A 120 -0.72 -26.02 -16.37
C LYS A 120 -1.75 -25.98 -15.26
N LEU A 121 -2.20 -24.79 -14.91
CA LEU A 121 -3.22 -24.57 -13.90
C LEU A 121 -4.62 -24.57 -14.55
N LYS A 122 -5.49 -25.49 -14.12
CA LYS A 122 -6.91 -25.54 -14.48
C LYS A 122 -7.74 -25.06 -13.30
N LEU A 123 -8.27 -23.84 -13.38
CA LEU A 123 -9.16 -23.31 -12.35
C LEU A 123 -10.58 -23.92 -12.49
N SER A 124 -11.27 -24.01 -11.36
CA SER A 124 -12.66 -24.43 -11.26
C SER A 124 -13.54 -23.30 -10.73
N PHE A 125 -14.83 -23.34 -11.07
CA PHE A 125 -15.80 -22.36 -10.59
C PHE A 125 -16.38 -22.75 -9.23
N THR A 126 -16.55 -21.77 -8.36
CA THR A 126 -17.47 -21.79 -7.23
C THR A 126 -18.78 -21.18 -7.68
N ILE A 127 -19.90 -21.86 -7.43
CA ILE A 127 -21.23 -21.38 -7.85
C ILE A 127 -21.94 -20.80 -6.63
N ASP A 128 -22.34 -19.52 -6.73
CA ASP A 128 -23.20 -18.92 -5.73
C ASP A 128 -24.60 -19.57 -5.78
N GLN A 129 -25.04 -20.11 -4.65
CA GLN A 129 -26.25 -20.93 -4.62
C GLN A 129 -27.53 -20.11 -4.80
N LYS A 130 -27.51 -18.81 -4.50
CA LYS A 130 -28.67 -17.93 -4.61
C LYS A 130 -28.86 -17.41 -6.03
N THR A 131 -27.78 -16.96 -6.67
CA THR A 131 -27.84 -16.27 -7.96
C THR A 131 -27.43 -17.14 -9.14
N GLY A 132 -26.72 -18.25 -8.89
CA GLY A 132 -26.11 -19.06 -9.92
C GLY A 132 -24.85 -18.45 -10.55
N ALA A 133 -24.34 -17.32 -10.02
CA ALA A 133 -23.11 -16.72 -10.48
C ALA A 133 -21.94 -17.69 -10.32
N LYS A 134 -21.10 -17.78 -11.34
CA LYS A 134 -19.91 -18.64 -11.40
C LYS A 134 -18.69 -17.82 -11.11
N ILE A 135 -18.06 -18.04 -9.95
CA ILE A 135 -16.97 -17.24 -9.43
C ILE A 135 -15.70 -18.06 -9.41
N THR A 136 -14.64 -17.54 -9.96
CA THR A 136 -13.28 -18.09 -9.89
C THR A 136 -12.26 -16.95 -9.79
N GLY A 137 -11.01 -17.26 -9.58
CA GLY A 137 -10.01 -16.20 -9.51
C GLY A 137 -8.59 -16.69 -9.29
N MET A 138 -7.67 -15.75 -9.28
CA MET A 138 -6.25 -15.95 -9.07
C MET A 138 -5.78 -15.13 -7.87
N LEU A 139 -5.00 -15.74 -7.00
CA LEU A 139 -4.40 -15.07 -5.86
C LEU A 139 -3.33 -14.04 -6.29
N GLY A 140 -3.10 -13.04 -5.43
CA GLY A 140 -1.94 -12.14 -5.54
C GLY A 140 -0.74 -12.65 -4.76
N LYS A 141 0.46 -12.39 -5.25
CA LYS A 141 1.72 -12.67 -4.57
C LYS A 141 2.59 -11.43 -4.46
N ARG A 142 3.46 -11.39 -3.47
CA ARG A 142 4.47 -10.35 -3.39
C ARG A 142 5.37 -10.37 -4.63
N TYR A 143 5.78 -9.19 -5.09
CA TYR A 143 6.62 -9.00 -6.28
C TYR A 143 5.99 -9.53 -7.58
N SER A 144 4.66 -9.61 -7.63
CA SER A 144 3.89 -10.07 -8.81
C SER A 144 4.33 -11.45 -9.32
N LEU A 145 4.70 -12.33 -8.40
CA LEU A 145 5.10 -13.70 -8.72
C LEU A 145 3.92 -14.56 -9.23
N GLU A 146 2.68 -14.10 -9.05
CA GLU A 146 1.48 -14.73 -9.61
C GLU A 146 1.45 -14.70 -11.15
N LYS A 147 2.21 -13.81 -11.79
CA LYS A 147 2.28 -13.69 -13.26
C LYS A 147 2.61 -15.02 -13.96
N GLU A 148 3.44 -15.85 -13.34
CA GLU A 148 3.78 -17.17 -13.89
C GLU A 148 2.57 -18.12 -13.87
N TYR A 149 1.66 -18.00 -12.90
CA TYR A 149 0.42 -18.78 -12.90
C TYR A 149 -0.51 -18.38 -14.03
N TYR A 150 -0.61 -17.08 -14.34
CA TYR A 150 -1.41 -16.61 -15.47
C TYR A 150 -0.91 -17.12 -16.82
N LYS A 151 0.43 -17.20 -17.02
CA LYS A 151 1.03 -17.74 -18.25
C LYS A 151 0.72 -19.24 -18.44
N ASN A 152 0.56 -19.96 -17.34
CA ASN A 152 0.31 -21.39 -17.34
C ASN A 152 -1.19 -21.73 -17.13
N LEU A 153 -2.08 -20.75 -17.20
CA LEU A 153 -3.52 -20.95 -17.01
C LEU A 153 -4.15 -21.59 -18.24
N ILE A 154 -4.93 -22.64 -18.01
CA ILE A 154 -5.81 -23.21 -19.05
C ILE A 154 -7.02 -22.28 -19.18
N LEU A 155 -7.17 -21.63 -20.33
CA LEU A 155 -8.21 -20.62 -20.57
C LEU A 155 -9.51 -21.24 -21.10
N GLU A 156 -9.41 -22.30 -21.89
CA GLU A 156 -10.53 -22.87 -22.66
C GLU A 156 -11.73 -23.26 -21.77
N ASN A 157 -11.46 -23.92 -20.64
CA ASN A 157 -12.54 -24.32 -19.72
C ASN A 157 -13.23 -23.12 -19.05
N LEU A 158 -12.52 -22.00 -18.88
CA LEU A 158 -13.05 -20.78 -18.29
C LEU A 158 -13.84 -19.96 -19.31
N GLU A 159 -13.33 -19.87 -20.54
CA GLU A 159 -13.92 -19.06 -21.60
C GLU A 159 -15.20 -19.69 -22.21
N GLN A 160 -15.25 -21.05 -22.31
CA GLN A 160 -16.39 -21.78 -22.86
C GLN A 160 -17.55 -21.95 -21.88
N GLU A 161 -17.30 -21.75 -20.57
CA GLU A 161 -18.31 -21.87 -19.53
C GLU A 161 -19.45 -20.85 -19.75
N GLN A 162 -20.70 -21.30 -19.57
CA GLN A 162 -21.90 -20.48 -19.81
C GLN A 162 -22.44 -19.89 -18.50
N GLY A 163 -23.26 -18.84 -18.61
CA GLY A 163 -23.87 -18.14 -17.48
C GLY A 163 -23.11 -16.89 -17.04
N TYR A 164 -23.51 -16.31 -15.92
CA TYR A 164 -22.88 -15.12 -15.39
C TYR A 164 -21.55 -15.50 -14.71
N LYS A 165 -20.46 -14.98 -15.23
CA LYS A 165 -19.11 -15.33 -14.77
C LYS A 165 -18.38 -14.14 -14.17
N ILE A 166 -17.74 -14.36 -13.01
CA ILE A 166 -16.92 -13.39 -12.31
C ILE A 166 -15.51 -13.95 -12.18
N PHE A 167 -14.51 -13.17 -12.62
CA PHE A 167 -13.10 -13.47 -12.41
C PHE A 167 -12.51 -12.51 -11.37
N MET A 168 -12.05 -13.04 -10.27
CA MET A 168 -11.38 -12.25 -9.21
C MET A 168 -9.87 -12.25 -9.42
N LEU A 169 -9.23 -11.09 -9.30
CA LEU A 169 -7.78 -10.96 -9.45
C LEU A 169 -7.21 -9.93 -8.47
N HIS A 170 -5.96 -10.18 -8.05
CA HIS A 170 -5.24 -9.23 -7.20
C HIS A 170 -3.90 -8.91 -7.85
N SER A 171 -3.93 -8.13 -8.91
CA SER A 171 -2.79 -7.75 -9.75
C SER A 171 -3.10 -6.51 -10.58
N GLY A 172 -2.05 -5.77 -10.97
CA GLY A 172 -2.18 -4.66 -11.91
C GLY A 172 -2.30 -5.15 -13.35
N ILE A 173 -3.07 -4.43 -14.16
CA ILE A 173 -3.24 -4.66 -15.60
C ILE A 173 -2.51 -3.55 -16.36
N ASP A 174 -1.65 -3.92 -17.33
CA ASP A 174 -0.80 -2.97 -18.08
C ASP A 174 -1.62 -1.84 -18.72
N GLU A 175 -2.75 -2.19 -19.34
CA GLU A 175 -3.63 -1.26 -20.04
C GLU A 175 -4.40 -0.31 -19.10
N LEU A 176 -4.40 -0.59 -17.79
CA LEU A 176 -5.09 0.21 -16.77
C LEU A 176 -4.15 0.87 -15.79
N LYS A 177 -2.84 0.74 -16.00
CA LYS A 177 -1.79 1.25 -15.14
C LYS A 177 -1.89 2.78 -14.99
N PRO A 178 -1.89 3.32 -13.76
CA PRO A 178 -1.88 4.76 -13.55
C PRO A 178 -0.58 5.39 -14.03
N GLU A 179 -0.67 6.58 -14.62
CA GLU A 179 0.51 7.32 -15.13
C GLU A 179 1.50 7.68 -14.02
N ASP A 180 1.01 7.96 -12.83
CA ASP A 180 1.81 8.31 -11.64
C ASP A 180 2.38 7.11 -10.87
N GLN A 181 2.08 5.88 -11.31
CA GLN A 181 2.50 4.63 -10.67
C GLN A 181 3.29 3.72 -11.61
N GLN A 182 4.20 4.30 -12.41
CA GLN A 182 4.95 3.56 -13.44
C GLN A 182 5.86 2.44 -12.88
N ASN A 183 6.19 2.47 -11.59
CA ASN A 183 7.02 1.45 -10.95
C ASN A 183 6.24 0.20 -10.49
N ILE A 184 4.90 0.21 -10.54
CA ILE A 184 4.11 -0.98 -10.20
C ILE A 184 4.30 -2.03 -11.27
N ILE A 185 4.58 -3.26 -10.85
CA ILE A 185 4.66 -4.42 -11.75
C ILE A 185 3.22 -4.81 -12.11
N THR A 186 2.94 -4.86 -13.40
CA THR A 186 1.62 -5.16 -13.97
C THR A 186 1.75 -6.30 -14.98
N GLN A 187 0.63 -6.78 -15.48
CA GLN A 187 0.57 -7.83 -16.51
C GLN A 187 -0.39 -7.42 -17.63
N PRO A 188 -0.13 -7.86 -18.87
CA PRO A 188 -1.03 -7.55 -19.98
C PRO A 188 -2.38 -8.26 -19.77
N ILE A 189 -3.46 -7.57 -20.14
CA ILE A 189 -4.83 -8.12 -20.06
C ILE A 189 -4.99 -9.42 -20.84
N SER A 190 -4.19 -9.63 -21.86
CA SER A 190 -4.20 -10.85 -22.69
C SER A 190 -3.90 -12.15 -21.93
N LEU A 191 -3.36 -12.06 -20.71
CA LEU A 191 -3.17 -13.20 -19.81
C LEU A 191 -4.44 -13.59 -19.03
N LEU A 192 -5.46 -12.73 -19.02
CA LEU A 192 -6.72 -13.03 -18.35
C LEU A 192 -7.64 -13.83 -19.27
N PRO A 193 -8.48 -14.73 -18.73
CA PRO A 193 -9.50 -15.41 -19.53
C PRO A 193 -10.54 -14.40 -20.03
N LYS A 194 -11.01 -14.59 -21.26
CA LYS A 194 -12.06 -13.76 -21.88
C LYS A 194 -13.47 -14.22 -21.54
N ASN A 195 -14.45 -13.47 -22.00
CA ASN A 195 -15.89 -13.81 -21.93
C ASN A 195 -16.41 -13.92 -20.48
N PHE A 196 -15.86 -13.15 -19.54
CA PHE A 196 -16.45 -12.94 -18.22
C PHE A 196 -17.30 -11.68 -18.22
N ASN A 197 -18.34 -11.67 -17.38
CA ASN A 197 -19.22 -10.51 -17.23
C ASN A 197 -18.55 -9.43 -16.36
N TYR A 198 -17.80 -9.86 -15.35
CA TYR A 198 -17.17 -8.97 -14.37
C TYR A 198 -15.79 -9.47 -13.95
N TYR A 199 -14.82 -8.56 -13.89
CA TYR A 199 -13.48 -8.80 -13.36
C TYR A 199 -13.32 -7.97 -12.09
N ALA A 200 -13.34 -8.64 -10.96
CA ALA A 200 -13.19 -8.03 -9.64
C ALA A 200 -11.71 -7.92 -9.28
N ALA A 201 -11.12 -6.74 -9.49
CA ALA A 201 -9.70 -6.49 -9.34
C ALA A 201 -9.35 -5.76 -8.04
N GLY A 202 -8.16 -6.03 -7.49
CA GLY A 202 -7.52 -5.31 -6.36
C GLY A 202 -6.05 -5.05 -6.63
N HIS A 203 -5.28 -4.63 -5.61
CA HIS A 203 -3.84 -4.42 -5.60
C HIS A 203 -3.36 -3.00 -5.91
N VAL A 204 -3.94 -2.30 -6.87
CA VAL A 204 -3.37 -1.03 -7.39
C VAL A 204 -3.83 0.20 -6.60
N HIS A 205 -4.75 0.05 -5.65
CA HIS A 205 -5.31 1.12 -4.80
C HIS A 205 -5.86 2.31 -5.60
N ILE A 206 -6.49 2.05 -6.74
CA ILE A 206 -7.20 3.06 -7.55
C ILE A 206 -8.69 2.78 -7.58
N VAL A 207 -9.48 3.82 -7.77
CA VAL A 207 -10.91 3.68 -8.08
C VAL A 207 -11.06 3.83 -9.59
N LYS A 208 -11.35 2.72 -10.27
CA LYS A 208 -11.45 2.70 -11.73
C LYS A 208 -12.37 1.60 -12.20
N GLU A 209 -13.23 1.92 -13.15
CA GLU A 209 -14.01 0.94 -13.91
C GLU A 209 -13.82 1.16 -15.40
N THR A 210 -13.84 0.08 -16.16
CA THR A 210 -13.73 0.15 -17.61
C THR A 210 -14.34 -1.09 -18.25
N LYS A 211 -14.69 -0.97 -19.52
CA LYS A 211 -15.11 -2.10 -20.37
C LYS A 211 -14.10 -2.23 -21.50
N ILE A 212 -13.59 -3.44 -21.68
CA ILE A 212 -12.63 -3.75 -22.75
C ILE A 212 -13.24 -4.83 -23.61
N GLU A 213 -13.14 -4.70 -24.93
CA GLU A 213 -13.68 -5.65 -25.89
C GLU A 213 -13.14 -7.07 -25.63
N GLY A 214 -14.06 -8.03 -25.55
CA GLY A 214 -13.74 -9.43 -25.19
C GLY A 214 -13.62 -9.72 -23.69
N TYR A 215 -13.69 -8.70 -22.81
CA TYR A 215 -13.52 -8.88 -21.35
C TYR A 215 -14.72 -8.31 -20.65
N GLY A 216 -15.69 -7.96 -20.66
CA GLY A 216 -16.74 -7.39 -19.78
C GLY A 216 -16.27 -6.18 -18.96
N THR A 217 -16.85 -6.02 -17.79
CA THR A 217 -16.49 -4.90 -16.90
C THR A 217 -15.32 -5.27 -15.99
N ILE A 218 -14.28 -4.46 -15.99
CA ILE A 218 -13.12 -4.58 -15.09
C ILE A 218 -13.21 -3.43 -14.09
N ALA A 219 -13.18 -3.74 -12.79
CA ALA A 219 -13.30 -2.73 -11.75
C ALA A 219 -12.25 -2.90 -10.65
N TYR A 220 -11.64 -1.79 -10.26
CA TYR A 220 -10.80 -1.61 -9.09
C TYR A 220 -11.55 -0.68 -8.13
N PRO A 221 -12.00 -1.15 -6.96
CA PRO A 221 -12.75 -0.31 -6.02
C PRO A 221 -11.86 0.63 -5.21
N GLY A 222 -10.53 0.41 -5.22
CA GLY A 222 -9.60 1.04 -4.30
C GLY A 222 -9.65 0.46 -2.89
N PRO A 223 -8.83 0.96 -1.97
CA PRO A 223 -8.83 0.50 -0.58
C PRO A 223 -10.08 1.01 0.15
N LEU A 224 -10.54 0.27 1.18
CA LEU A 224 -11.66 0.74 2.01
C LEU A 224 -11.29 1.99 2.84
N PHE A 225 -10.04 2.11 3.20
CA PHE A 225 -9.45 3.31 3.79
C PHE A 225 -8.01 3.45 3.32
N PRO A 226 -7.59 4.65 2.88
CA PRO A 226 -6.21 4.88 2.43
C PRO A 226 -5.18 4.49 3.50
N ASN A 227 -4.08 3.85 3.09
CA ASN A 227 -3.11 3.21 3.99
C ASN A 227 -1.82 4.02 4.20
N SER A 228 -1.69 5.15 3.54
CA SER A 228 -0.50 6.01 3.60
C SER A 228 -0.85 7.48 3.47
N PHE A 229 0.13 8.36 3.79
CA PHE A 229 0.01 9.80 3.57
C PHE A 229 -0.36 10.12 2.11
N SER A 230 0.34 9.51 1.16
CA SER A 230 0.13 9.78 -0.27
C SER A 230 -1.23 9.29 -0.76
N GLU A 231 -1.71 8.16 -0.24
CA GLU A 231 -3.05 7.67 -0.56
C GLU A 231 -4.15 8.57 0.05
N LEU A 232 -3.99 9.00 1.32
CA LEU A 232 -4.91 9.97 1.94
C LEU A 232 -4.95 11.28 1.16
N GLU A 233 -3.79 11.76 0.70
CA GLU A 233 -3.69 12.98 -0.09
C GLU A 233 -4.38 12.84 -1.46
N LYS A 234 -4.26 11.68 -2.11
CA LYS A 234 -4.78 11.42 -3.45
C LYS A 234 -6.26 11.04 -3.45
N LEU A 235 -6.66 10.11 -2.57
CA LEU A 235 -7.99 9.51 -2.58
C LEU A 235 -8.96 10.21 -1.61
N GLU A 236 -8.46 10.83 -0.53
CA GLU A 236 -9.21 11.42 0.58
C GLU A 236 -10.08 10.42 1.34
N THR A 237 -10.80 9.58 0.65
CA THR A 237 -11.61 8.49 1.21
C THR A 237 -11.42 7.22 0.41
N GLY A 238 -11.65 6.08 1.07
CA GLY A 238 -11.77 4.79 0.40
C GLY A 238 -13.22 4.46 0.09
N GLY A 239 -13.45 3.27 -0.46
CA GLY A 239 -14.80 2.83 -0.81
C GLY A 239 -14.83 1.45 -1.46
N PHE A 240 -16.00 1.11 -2.01
CA PHE A 240 -16.24 -0.16 -2.67
C PHE A 240 -17.36 -0.01 -3.70
N TYR A 241 -17.52 -0.99 -4.59
CA TYR A 241 -18.62 -1.01 -5.54
C TYR A 241 -19.78 -1.88 -5.05
N ILE A 242 -21.00 -1.43 -5.30
CA ILE A 242 -22.19 -2.28 -5.39
C ILE A 242 -22.54 -2.42 -6.86
N VAL A 243 -22.71 -3.64 -7.31
CA VAL A 243 -23.05 -3.99 -8.68
C VAL A 243 -24.46 -4.56 -8.70
N GLU A 244 -25.36 -3.95 -9.43
CA GLU A 244 -26.73 -4.38 -9.61
C GLU A 244 -27.05 -4.42 -11.11
N ASP A 245 -27.33 -5.59 -11.66
CA ASP A 245 -27.59 -5.81 -13.09
C ASP A 245 -26.51 -5.21 -14.03
N ASN A 246 -25.26 -5.42 -13.70
CA ASN A 246 -24.08 -4.84 -14.37
C ASN A 246 -23.93 -3.32 -14.28
N ASN A 247 -24.74 -2.64 -13.48
CA ASN A 247 -24.53 -1.24 -13.16
C ASN A 247 -23.70 -1.12 -11.87
N LEU A 248 -22.62 -0.39 -11.94
CA LEU A 248 -21.71 -0.18 -10.83
C LEU A 248 -22.02 1.16 -10.13
N THR A 249 -22.13 1.11 -8.81
CA THR A 249 -22.23 2.31 -7.98
C THR A 249 -21.11 2.26 -6.95
N TRP A 250 -20.22 3.27 -6.97
CA TRP A 250 -19.17 3.37 -5.98
C TRP A 250 -19.71 4.01 -4.69
N HIS A 251 -19.46 3.37 -3.56
CA HIS A 251 -19.89 3.80 -2.24
C HIS A 251 -18.68 4.25 -1.42
N PRO A 252 -18.51 5.55 -1.16
CA PRO A 252 -17.44 6.05 -0.32
C PRO A 252 -17.62 5.65 1.14
N ILE A 253 -16.50 5.32 1.81
CA ILE A 253 -16.42 5.02 3.24
C ILE A 253 -15.75 6.19 3.96
N GLN A 254 -16.51 7.23 4.20
CA GLN A 254 -15.99 8.40 4.91
C GLN A 254 -15.98 8.17 6.41
N ILE A 255 -14.79 8.29 7.03
CA ILE A 255 -14.58 8.19 8.47
C ILE A 255 -14.14 9.54 9.01
N PHE A 256 -13.19 10.18 8.37
CA PHE A 256 -12.67 11.50 8.70
C PHE A 256 -12.72 12.44 7.50
N ASN A 257 -12.76 13.73 7.76
CA ASN A 257 -12.46 14.73 6.75
C ASN A 257 -10.94 14.76 6.52
N ILE A 258 -10.52 15.08 5.31
CA ILE A 258 -9.11 15.29 4.99
C ILE A 258 -8.90 16.75 4.65
N ASN A 259 -7.93 17.38 5.31
CA ASN A 259 -7.48 18.73 4.97
C ASN A 259 -6.02 18.68 4.54
N LYS A 260 -5.72 19.26 3.39
CA LYS A 260 -4.36 19.26 2.79
C LYS A 260 -3.80 20.67 2.87
N LEU A 261 -2.66 20.80 3.57
CA LEU A 261 -1.84 22.01 3.61
C LEU A 261 -0.60 21.73 2.75
N ILE A 262 -0.64 22.21 1.51
CA ILE A 262 0.46 22.03 0.53
C ILE A 262 1.20 23.35 0.44
N ILE A 263 2.42 23.40 0.96
CA ILE A 263 3.22 24.63 1.11
C ILE A 263 4.40 24.59 0.14
N ASP A 264 4.49 25.57 -0.72
CA ASP A 264 5.68 25.81 -1.52
C ASP A 264 6.72 26.55 -0.69
N CYS A 265 7.84 25.89 -0.42
CA CYS A 265 8.93 26.39 0.41
C CYS A 265 10.05 27.10 -0.38
N ASN A 266 9.88 27.25 -1.70
CA ASN A 266 10.87 27.93 -2.52
C ASN A 266 11.10 29.38 -2.03
N GLN A 267 12.37 29.75 -1.90
CA GLN A 267 12.81 31.09 -1.45
C GLN A 267 12.35 31.46 -0.03
N LYS A 268 11.95 30.49 0.80
CA LYS A 268 11.54 30.71 2.20
C LYS A 268 12.54 30.09 3.17
N ASN A 269 12.62 30.66 4.36
CA ASN A 269 13.33 30.07 5.49
C ASN A 269 12.31 29.32 6.40
N PRO A 270 12.77 28.50 7.38
CA PRO A 270 11.91 27.74 8.28
C PRO A 270 10.88 28.59 9.05
N GLU A 271 11.23 29.78 9.50
CA GLU A 271 10.35 30.68 10.24
C GLU A 271 9.19 31.17 9.37
N GLN A 272 9.46 31.60 8.13
CA GLN A 272 8.45 32.03 7.17
C GLN A 272 7.47 30.89 6.83
N ILE A 273 7.95 29.64 6.77
CA ILE A 273 7.09 28.48 6.53
C ILE A 273 6.18 28.24 7.73
N CYS A 274 6.72 28.32 8.97
CA CYS A 274 5.92 28.21 10.18
C CYS A 274 4.81 29.27 10.20
N ASP A 275 5.14 30.54 9.93
CA ASP A 275 4.21 31.66 9.92
C ASP A 275 3.11 31.45 8.85
N GLU A 276 3.48 30.99 7.65
CA GLU A 276 2.54 30.70 6.57
C GLU A 276 1.54 29.61 6.97
N ILE A 277 2.01 28.49 7.52
CA ILE A 277 1.15 27.40 7.99
C ILE A 277 0.22 27.92 9.09
N ILE A 278 0.75 28.67 10.07
CA ILE A 278 -0.04 29.22 11.18
C ILE A 278 -1.10 30.19 10.67
N ASN A 279 -0.76 31.04 9.70
CA ASN A 279 -1.72 31.96 9.08
C ASN A 279 -2.79 31.22 8.30
N GLU A 280 -2.44 30.16 7.59
CA GLU A 280 -3.40 29.36 6.82
C GLU A 280 -4.42 28.64 7.71
N ILE A 281 -4.02 28.21 8.90
CA ILE A 281 -4.92 27.51 9.83
C ILE A 281 -5.65 28.44 10.80
N LYS A 282 -5.30 29.73 10.87
CA LYS A 282 -5.72 30.68 11.89
C LYS A 282 -7.23 30.69 12.13
N ASP A 283 -8.02 30.78 11.06
CA ASP A 283 -9.47 30.94 11.12
C ASP A 283 -10.23 29.64 10.78
N LYS A 284 -9.54 28.49 10.83
CA LYS A 284 -10.11 27.19 10.53
C LYS A 284 -10.28 26.36 11.80
N GLU A 285 -11.27 25.47 11.80
CA GLU A 285 -11.46 24.39 12.77
C GLU A 285 -11.36 23.05 12.04
N PHE A 286 -10.79 22.03 12.70
CA PHE A 286 -10.48 20.73 12.10
C PHE A 286 -11.22 19.58 12.77
N ILE A 287 -12.47 19.80 13.19
CA ILE A 287 -13.28 18.78 13.85
C ILE A 287 -13.39 17.54 12.98
N ASN A 288 -13.09 16.37 13.56
CA ASN A 288 -13.09 15.08 12.88
C ASN A 288 -12.25 15.05 11.59
N THR A 289 -11.09 15.74 11.59
CA THR A 289 -10.26 15.95 10.40
C THR A 289 -8.85 15.37 10.62
N ILE A 290 -8.36 14.66 9.61
CA ILE A 290 -6.93 14.34 9.46
C ILE A 290 -6.29 15.46 8.62
N VAL A 291 -5.29 16.14 9.17
CA VAL A 291 -4.57 17.21 8.49
C VAL A 291 -3.27 16.66 7.90
N LEU A 292 -3.08 16.87 6.60
CA LEU A 292 -1.89 16.46 5.85
C LEU A 292 -1.07 17.69 5.50
N ILE A 293 0.13 17.80 6.03
CA ILE A 293 1.07 18.89 5.71
C ILE A 293 2.11 18.36 4.73
N ARG A 294 2.10 18.89 3.50
CA ARG A 294 3.13 18.61 2.49
C ARG A 294 3.97 19.84 2.26
N LEU A 295 5.27 19.69 2.48
CA LEU A 295 6.25 20.72 2.15
C LEU A 295 7.06 20.28 0.92
N HIS A 296 7.26 21.18 -0.03
CA HIS A 296 8.07 20.94 -1.23
C HIS A 296 8.84 22.19 -1.64
N GLY A 297 9.89 22.01 -2.43
CA GLY A 297 10.74 23.10 -2.91
C GLY A 297 12.08 23.17 -2.20
N SER A 298 12.81 24.28 -2.36
CA SER A 298 14.15 24.48 -1.82
C SER A 298 14.20 25.67 -0.87
N LEU A 299 14.62 25.43 0.37
CA LEU A 299 14.83 26.47 1.38
C LEU A 299 15.94 27.44 0.94
N VAL A 300 15.74 28.74 1.18
CA VAL A 300 16.78 29.75 0.93
C VAL A 300 17.88 29.71 1.98
N SER A 301 17.52 29.31 3.21
CA SER A 301 18.44 29.15 4.36
C SER A 301 17.80 28.26 5.42
N GLY A 302 18.61 27.70 6.32
CA GLY A 302 18.18 26.76 7.35
C GLY A 302 17.96 25.36 6.82
N LYS A 303 17.48 24.47 7.66
CA LYS A 303 17.30 23.05 7.36
C LYS A 303 15.87 22.62 7.64
N PRO A 304 15.36 21.53 7.03
CA PRO A 304 13.99 21.03 7.24
C PRO A 304 13.65 20.75 8.71
N TYR A 305 14.63 20.40 9.56
CA TYR A 305 14.41 20.14 10.98
C TYR A 305 14.31 21.43 11.83
N ASP A 306 14.68 22.61 11.29
CA ASP A 306 14.52 23.89 11.96
C ASP A 306 13.05 24.38 11.93
N ILE A 307 12.20 23.72 11.14
CA ILE A 307 10.75 23.98 11.10
C ILE A 307 10.12 23.43 12.39
N ASP A 308 9.50 24.30 13.19
CA ASP A 308 8.86 23.90 14.45
C ASP A 308 7.53 23.17 14.24
N PHE A 309 7.62 21.92 13.80
CA PHE A 309 6.46 21.07 13.66
C PHE A 309 5.75 20.77 14.99
N LYS A 310 6.45 20.89 16.12
CA LYS A 310 5.85 20.65 17.43
C LYS A 310 4.80 21.72 17.74
N ASP A 311 5.13 22.98 17.53
CA ASP A 311 4.19 24.09 17.71
C ASP A 311 3.04 24.02 16.69
N ILE A 312 3.34 23.77 15.40
CA ILE A 312 2.33 23.62 14.36
C ILE A 312 1.34 22.50 14.72
N PHE A 313 1.81 21.32 15.13
CA PHE A 313 0.95 20.20 15.49
C PHE A 313 0.10 20.53 16.71
N GLN A 314 0.68 21.17 17.73
CA GLN A 314 -0.07 21.58 18.91
C GLN A 314 -1.21 22.53 18.55
N LYS A 315 -0.96 23.55 17.74
CA LYS A 315 -1.99 24.48 17.27
C LYS A 315 -3.10 23.79 16.46
N LEU A 316 -2.76 22.80 15.65
CA LEU A 316 -3.76 22.01 14.92
C LEU A 316 -4.62 21.15 15.86
N TYR A 317 -3.99 20.52 16.87
CA TYR A 317 -4.73 19.77 17.88
C TYR A 317 -5.59 20.67 18.76
N ASP A 318 -5.15 21.88 19.10
CA ASP A 318 -5.92 22.88 19.82
C ASP A 318 -7.16 23.34 19.03
N LYS A 319 -7.08 23.22 17.68
CA LYS A 319 -8.19 23.45 16.73
C LYS A 319 -8.97 22.18 16.38
N SER A 320 -8.96 21.19 17.28
CA SER A 320 -9.74 19.95 17.19
C SER A 320 -9.35 19.00 16.05
N ALA A 321 -8.13 19.09 15.48
CA ALA A 321 -7.66 18.09 14.53
C ALA A 321 -7.60 16.71 15.20
N TYR A 322 -8.14 15.70 14.52
CA TYR A 322 -8.09 14.32 15.02
C TYR A 322 -6.68 13.76 14.94
N PHE A 323 -6.03 13.96 13.79
CA PHE A 323 -4.67 13.51 13.55
C PHE A 323 -3.95 14.44 12.57
N VAL A 324 -2.63 14.61 12.76
CA VAL A 324 -1.81 15.46 11.90
C VAL A 324 -0.64 14.65 11.37
N MET A 325 -0.43 14.71 10.07
CA MET A 325 0.68 14.05 9.38
C MET A 325 1.49 15.07 8.59
N LYS A 326 2.78 14.83 8.43
CA LYS A 326 3.64 15.64 7.56
C LYS A 326 4.41 14.78 6.56
N ASN A 327 4.68 15.36 5.40
CA ASN A 327 5.59 14.83 4.40
C ASN A 327 6.52 15.95 3.92
N THR A 328 7.81 15.78 4.16
CA THR A 328 8.87 16.73 3.80
C THR A 328 9.88 16.14 2.80
N ASN A 329 9.55 15.00 2.18
CA ASN A 329 10.47 14.28 1.29
C ASN A 329 10.86 15.09 0.03
N ALA A 330 10.01 16.02 -0.37
CA ALA A 330 10.24 16.91 -1.51
C ALA A 330 10.82 18.29 -1.10
N LEU A 331 11.23 18.43 0.17
CA LEU A 331 11.85 19.65 0.68
C LEU A 331 13.37 19.49 0.67
N THR A 332 14.04 20.39 -0.02
CA THR A 332 15.51 20.44 -0.14
C THR A 332 16.06 21.73 0.44
N THR A 333 17.37 21.84 0.57
CA THR A 333 18.08 23.08 0.90
C THR A 333 19.04 23.42 -0.23
N LYS A 334 19.33 24.69 -0.43
CA LYS A 334 20.32 25.11 -1.43
C LYS A 334 21.72 24.52 -1.21
N GLU A 335 22.01 24.13 0.03
CA GLU A 335 23.28 23.47 0.39
C GLU A 335 23.36 22.03 -0.17
N PHE A 336 22.25 21.47 -0.64
CA PHE A 336 22.14 20.14 -1.28
C PHE A 336 21.70 20.23 -2.76
N GLU A 337 21.86 21.36 -3.44
CA GLU A 337 21.76 21.34 -4.90
C GLU A 337 22.85 20.41 -5.43
N GLU A 338 22.42 19.34 -6.11
CA GLU A 338 23.31 18.36 -6.74
C GLU A 338 24.40 19.08 -7.50
N ILE A 339 25.62 19.03 -6.98
CA ILE A 339 26.80 19.33 -7.81
C ILE A 339 26.82 18.21 -8.85
N LYS A 340 26.47 18.52 -10.08
CA LYS A 340 26.77 17.66 -11.22
C LYS A 340 28.28 17.61 -11.35
N ILE A 341 28.88 16.64 -10.65
CA ILE A 341 30.32 16.42 -10.67
C ILE A 341 30.61 15.76 -12.02
N ASP A 342 31.15 16.54 -12.94
CA ASP A 342 31.70 16.02 -14.19
C ASP A 342 33.07 15.41 -13.86
N THR A 343 33.06 14.26 -13.16
CA THR A 343 34.27 13.57 -12.71
C THR A 343 34.65 12.44 -13.66
N LYS A 344 35.93 12.36 -13.96
CA LYS A 344 36.50 11.34 -14.86
C LYS A 344 36.77 10.00 -14.17
N SER A 345 36.66 9.94 -12.83
CA SER A 345 36.84 8.72 -12.05
C SER A 345 35.95 8.70 -10.81
N THR A 346 35.69 7.51 -10.25
CA THR A 346 34.96 7.32 -8.99
C THR A 346 35.69 7.97 -7.81
N GLU A 347 37.03 7.90 -7.82
CA GLU A 347 37.89 8.47 -6.77
C GLU A 347 37.82 10.01 -6.73
N ASP A 348 37.73 10.67 -7.91
CA ASP A 348 37.56 12.12 -8.00
C ASP A 348 36.18 12.55 -7.49
N ALA A 349 35.14 11.74 -7.72
CA ALA A 349 33.80 11.97 -7.22
C ALA A 349 33.74 11.85 -5.70
N GLU A 350 34.33 10.81 -5.14
CA GLU A 350 34.41 10.59 -3.68
C GLU A 350 35.16 11.73 -2.99
N ALA A 351 36.33 12.13 -3.52
CA ALA A 351 37.12 13.23 -2.98
C ALA A 351 36.37 14.58 -3.01
N ALA A 352 35.60 14.85 -4.06
CA ALA A 352 34.79 16.05 -4.18
C ALA A 352 33.63 16.06 -3.16
N ILE A 353 32.92 14.92 -2.99
CA ILE A 353 31.83 14.77 -2.02
C ILE A 353 32.35 14.93 -0.58
N ILE A 354 33.48 14.30 -0.24
CA ILE A 354 34.11 14.46 1.07
C ILE A 354 34.42 15.94 1.34
N LYS A 355 35.04 16.60 0.37
CA LYS A 355 35.50 18.01 0.51
C LYS A 355 34.32 18.99 0.70
N GLU A 356 33.18 18.69 0.08
CA GLU A 356 31.95 19.48 0.20
C GLU A 356 31.32 19.37 1.59
N HIS A 357 31.43 18.20 2.21
CA HIS A 357 30.80 17.94 3.52
C HIS A 357 31.73 18.18 4.72
N LEU A 358 33.01 18.48 4.50
CA LEU A 358 33.97 18.82 5.57
C LEU A 358 33.52 20.05 6.38
N GLY A 359 33.58 19.93 7.68
CA GLY A 359 33.23 21.02 8.61
C GLY A 359 31.72 21.15 8.91
N GLN A 360 30.89 20.30 8.36
CA GLN A 360 29.43 20.28 8.66
C GLN A 360 29.14 19.67 10.04
N ILE A 361 30.00 18.76 10.51
CA ILE A 361 29.89 18.15 11.83
C ILE A 361 30.93 18.81 12.75
N LYS A 362 30.48 19.58 13.73
CA LYS A 362 31.37 20.16 14.74
C LYS A 362 31.73 19.11 15.81
N LEU A 363 32.77 18.34 15.57
CA LEU A 363 33.34 17.45 16.58
C LEU A 363 34.34 18.23 17.44
N LYS A 364 34.26 18.09 18.79
CA LYS A 364 35.17 18.72 19.70
C LYS A 364 36.60 18.23 19.43
N ASN A 365 37.54 19.12 19.18
CA ASN A 365 38.96 18.85 18.93
C ASN A 365 39.30 18.18 17.59
N MET A 366 38.45 18.30 16.57
CA MET A 366 38.73 17.80 15.23
C MET A 366 38.93 19.00 14.28
N ASP A 367 40.06 19.05 13.62
CA ASP A 367 40.32 19.99 12.52
C ASP A 367 39.89 19.37 11.19
N ILE A 368 39.75 20.17 10.14
CA ILE A 368 39.23 19.74 8.81
C ILE A 368 40.11 18.66 8.18
N GLU A 369 41.43 18.70 8.39
CA GLU A 369 42.35 17.71 7.83
C GLU A 369 42.18 16.34 8.50
N LYS A 370 41.97 16.34 9.83
CA LYS A 370 41.66 15.08 10.55
C LYS A 370 40.30 14.54 10.26
N GLU A 371 39.30 15.42 10.05
CA GLU A 371 37.95 15.01 9.63
C GLU A 371 38.01 14.34 8.27
N GLU A 372 38.73 14.91 7.29
CA GLU A 372 38.90 14.30 5.95
C GLU A 372 39.61 12.94 6.02
N ALA A 373 40.67 12.83 6.81
CA ALA A 373 41.40 11.59 7.00
C ALA A 373 40.51 10.50 7.63
N LEU A 374 39.71 10.86 8.63
CA LEU A 374 38.79 9.97 9.31
C LEU A 374 37.69 9.46 8.36
N ILE A 375 37.08 10.35 7.57
CA ILE A 375 36.03 9.97 6.58
C ILE A 375 36.60 9.00 5.57
N LYS A 376 37.79 9.26 5.01
CA LYS A 376 38.45 8.36 4.05
C LYS A 376 38.74 6.99 4.66
N ALA A 377 39.25 6.95 5.88
CA ALA A 377 39.55 5.70 6.58
C ALA A 377 38.28 4.89 6.85
N LEU A 378 37.18 5.53 7.26
CA LEU A 378 35.89 4.89 7.47
C LEU A 378 35.30 4.35 6.16
N MET A 379 35.32 5.12 5.08
CA MET A 379 34.85 4.66 3.76
C MET A 379 35.63 3.44 3.30
N GLN A 380 36.95 3.43 3.43
CA GLN A 380 37.79 2.31 3.05
C GLN A 380 37.50 1.06 3.90
N THR A 381 37.32 1.24 5.22
CA THR A 381 37.00 0.13 6.13
C THR A 381 35.62 -0.47 5.84
N LEU A 382 34.63 0.37 5.58
CA LEU A 382 33.25 -0.05 5.28
C LEU A 382 33.08 -0.64 3.87
N SER A 383 33.99 -0.34 2.94
CA SER A 383 34.01 -0.90 1.59
C SER A 383 34.73 -2.26 1.50
N THR A 384 35.19 -2.79 2.63
CA THR A 384 35.86 -4.10 2.68
C THR A 384 34.91 -5.22 2.32
N GLU A 385 35.32 -6.06 1.36
CA GLU A 385 34.53 -7.22 0.96
C GLU A 385 34.73 -8.42 1.89
N LYS A 386 33.74 -9.31 1.90
CA LYS A 386 33.79 -10.56 2.65
C LYS A 386 34.84 -11.48 2.05
N GLN A 387 35.67 -12.09 2.90
CA GLN A 387 36.70 -13.01 2.45
C GLN A 387 36.11 -14.39 2.09
N GLU A 388 36.80 -15.12 1.21
CA GLU A 388 36.37 -16.46 0.81
C GLU A 388 36.38 -17.41 2.01
N GLY A 389 35.22 -18.04 2.30
CA GLY A 389 35.03 -18.91 3.46
C GLY A 389 34.69 -18.23 4.78
N GLU A 390 34.61 -16.89 4.83
CA GLU A 390 34.22 -16.14 6.02
C GLU A 390 32.72 -16.25 6.25
N THR A 391 32.27 -16.49 7.50
CA THR A 391 30.84 -16.47 7.81
C THR A 391 30.31 -15.03 7.94
N ASN A 392 28.98 -14.81 7.84
CA ASN A 392 28.42 -13.46 8.04
C ASN A 392 28.73 -12.89 9.42
N PRO A 393 28.61 -13.63 10.53
CA PRO A 393 29.00 -13.13 11.85
C PRO A 393 30.48 -12.75 11.97
N ASP A 394 31.37 -13.54 11.35
CA ASP A 394 32.82 -13.26 11.40
C ASP A 394 33.14 -11.99 10.60
N PHE A 395 32.52 -11.83 9.43
CA PHE A 395 32.64 -10.61 8.62
C PHE A 395 32.16 -9.36 9.38
N GLU A 396 30.95 -9.42 9.98
CA GLU A 396 30.41 -8.32 10.78
C GLU A 396 31.31 -7.98 11.96
N ASN A 397 31.83 -8.98 12.66
CA ASN A 397 32.74 -8.76 13.78
C ASN A 397 34.06 -8.13 13.33
N ARG A 398 34.63 -8.58 12.22
CA ARG A 398 35.86 -8.01 11.66
C ARG A 398 35.64 -6.54 11.27
N VAL A 399 34.58 -6.23 10.54
CA VAL A 399 34.27 -4.85 10.16
C VAL A 399 34.05 -3.96 11.39
N LYS A 400 33.32 -4.45 12.41
CA LYS A 400 33.14 -3.73 13.68
C LYS A 400 34.46 -3.42 14.37
N GLN A 401 35.36 -4.42 14.47
CA GLN A 401 36.68 -4.22 15.08
C GLN A 401 37.55 -3.21 14.31
N GLU A 402 37.50 -3.22 12.99
CA GLU A 402 38.24 -2.28 12.15
C GLU A 402 37.66 -0.87 12.29
N VAL A 403 36.33 -0.70 12.30
CA VAL A 403 35.66 0.59 12.53
C VAL A 403 35.95 1.10 13.94
N SER A 404 35.92 0.25 14.98
CA SER A 404 36.27 0.64 16.36
C SER A 404 37.68 1.21 16.45
N LYS A 405 38.64 0.62 15.74
CA LYS A 405 40.03 1.14 15.69
C LYS A 405 40.11 2.48 15.00
N VAL A 406 39.39 2.68 13.90
CA VAL A 406 39.36 3.95 13.14
C VAL A 406 38.72 5.07 13.96
N LEU A 407 37.65 4.75 14.70
CA LEU A 407 36.92 5.71 15.53
C LEU A 407 37.54 5.91 16.93
N GLU A 408 38.48 5.08 17.35
CA GLU A 408 39.04 5.03 18.70
C GLU A 408 37.98 4.84 19.80
N ILE A 409 36.95 4.03 19.52
CA ILE A 409 35.84 3.71 20.44
C ILE A 409 35.63 2.19 20.52
N ASP A 410 35.07 1.72 21.62
CA ASP A 410 34.56 0.34 21.73
C ASP A 410 33.13 0.25 21.20
N LEU A 411 32.90 -0.53 20.12
CA LEU A 411 31.60 -0.77 19.47
C LEU A 411 31.01 -2.14 19.84
#